data_7f1563c45b6c26d39f50f26b9241c044
#
_entry.id   7f1563c45b6c26d39f50f26b9241c044
#
_cell.length_a   1.000
_cell.length_b   1.000
_cell.length_c   1.000
_cell.angle_alpha   90.00
_cell.angle_beta   90.00
_cell.angle_gamma   90.00
#
_symmetry.space_group_name_H-M   'P 1'
#
loop_
_entity.id
_entity.type
_entity.pdbx_description
1 polymer ?
#
loop_
_entity_poly.entity_id
_entity_poly.type
_entity_poly.pdbx_seq_one_letter_code
_entity_poly.pdbx_strand_id
1 'polypeptide(L)'
;MLDISLRKVNVSAFYWLPTNQNVRNFNKHATVDLIRFAGKGLSRTDIAEEMGLTKAAVTAIVNDLITSGIILETESRTTSSGRPPVVLEINPNHGLVAAIDMGAMHLSVALGDFSTRILEEIEIPFRITDGPEKCLKEADHILRELLVKRGLTANWRSVWLRSWSSVTIYT
;
A
#
# COMPACT_ATOMS: atom_id res chain seq x y z
N MET A 1 -22.38 -0.32 -19.80
CA MET A 1 -22.71 -1.67 -19.31
C MET A 1 -21.39 -2.30 -18.94
N LEU A 2 -20.99 -2.19 -17.67
CA LEU A 2 -19.71 -2.70 -17.16
C LEU A 2 -19.89 -4.18 -16.86
N ASP A 3 -19.22 -5.02 -17.62
CA ASP A 3 -19.09 -6.45 -17.34
C ASP A 3 -18.19 -6.60 -16.10
N ILE A 4 -18.81 -6.62 -14.91
CA ILE A 4 -18.15 -7.05 -13.68
C ILE A 4 -18.16 -8.58 -13.71
N SER A 5 -17.37 -9.15 -14.61
CA SER A 5 -16.95 -10.54 -14.52
C SER A 5 -16.18 -10.68 -13.20
N LEU A 6 -16.87 -11.14 -12.17
CA LEU A 6 -16.27 -11.63 -10.93
C LEU A 6 -15.23 -12.69 -11.30
N ARG A 7 -14.00 -12.28 -11.54
CA ARG A 7 -12.89 -13.21 -11.61
C ARG A 7 -12.88 -13.93 -10.27
N LYS A 8 -13.17 -15.22 -10.30
CA LYS A 8 -13.11 -16.11 -9.15
C LYS A 8 -11.87 -15.75 -8.34
N VAL A 9 -12.09 -15.21 -7.14
CA VAL A 9 -11.03 -15.05 -6.16
C VAL A 9 -10.49 -16.44 -5.93
N ASN A 10 -9.29 -16.70 -6.41
CA ASN A 10 -8.67 -18.00 -6.24
C ASN A 10 -8.25 -18.13 -4.77
N VAL A 11 -9.13 -18.72 -3.97
CA VAL A 11 -8.93 -18.94 -2.53
C VAL A 11 -7.81 -19.97 -2.27
N SER A 12 -7.27 -20.61 -3.32
CA SER A 12 -6.18 -21.60 -3.23
C SER A 12 -4.81 -20.96 -2.89
N ALA A 13 -4.70 -19.63 -2.84
CA ALA A 13 -3.48 -18.92 -2.44
C ALA A 13 -3.12 -19.11 -0.94
N PHE A 14 -3.94 -19.81 -0.15
CA PHE A 14 -3.69 -20.05 1.28
C PHE A 14 -2.93 -21.34 1.60
N TYR A 15 -2.60 -22.16 0.63
CA TYR A 15 -1.71 -23.32 0.86
C TYR A 15 -0.26 -22.92 0.62
N TRP A 16 0.34 -22.31 1.64
CA TRP A 16 1.75 -21.95 1.68
C TRP A 16 2.62 -23.20 1.83
N LEU A 17 3.00 -23.82 0.74
CA LEU A 17 4.24 -24.58 0.75
C LEU A 17 5.39 -23.56 0.63
N PRO A 18 6.37 -23.54 1.56
CA PRO A 18 7.46 -22.59 1.52
C PRO A 18 8.39 -22.92 0.34
N THR A 19 8.13 -22.31 -0.80
CA THR A 19 9.11 -22.25 -1.89
C THR A 19 10.06 -21.10 -1.61
N ASN A 20 11.33 -21.18 -2.04
CA ASN A 20 12.30 -20.09 -1.89
C ASN A 20 11.76 -18.75 -2.45
N GLN A 21 10.96 -18.80 -3.52
CA GLN A 21 10.33 -17.63 -4.12
C GLN A 21 9.25 -17.01 -3.20
N ASN A 22 8.45 -17.84 -2.53
CA ASN A 22 7.42 -17.38 -1.61
C ASN A 22 8.05 -16.73 -0.37
N VAL A 23 9.12 -17.31 0.17
CA VAL A 23 9.87 -16.74 1.29
C VAL A 23 10.48 -15.39 0.90
N ARG A 24 11.06 -15.29 -0.31
CA ARG A 24 11.62 -14.03 -0.80
C ARG A 24 10.56 -12.95 -0.97
N ASN A 25 9.41 -13.29 -1.54
CA ASN A 25 8.29 -12.35 -1.67
C ASN A 25 7.75 -11.92 -0.31
N PHE A 26 7.59 -12.85 0.61
CA PHE A 26 7.19 -12.56 1.99
C PHE A 26 8.15 -11.56 2.64
N ASN A 27 9.48 -11.83 2.56
CA ASN A 27 10.50 -10.94 3.13
C ASN A 27 10.48 -9.55 2.48
N LYS A 28 10.21 -9.44 1.16
CA LYS A 28 10.03 -8.13 0.50
C LYS A 28 8.85 -7.37 1.08
N HIS A 29 7.68 -8.01 1.21
CA HIS A 29 6.50 -7.36 1.78
C HIS A 29 6.74 -6.95 3.23
N ALA A 30 7.30 -7.84 4.05
CA ALA A 30 7.64 -7.54 5.44
C ALA A 30 8.63 -6.38 5.55
N THR A 31 9.62 -6.29 4.63
CA THR A 31 10.56 -5.16 4.58
C THR A 31 9.84 -3.84 4.27
N VAL A 32 8.93 -3.83 3.31
CA VAL A 32 8.13 -2.64 2.96
C VAL A 32 7.27 -2.20 4.14
N ASP A 33 6.59 -3.14 4.80
CA ASP A 33 5.75 -2.85 5.96
C ASP A 33 6.59 -2.33 7.13
N LEU A 34 7.76 -2.93 7.39
CA LEU A 34 8.67 -2.46 8.43
C LEU A 34 9.12 -1.01 8.19
N ILE A 35 9.52 -0.67 6.96
CA ILE A 35 9.92 0.70 6.60
C ILE A 35 8.73 1.66 6.74
N ARG A 36 7.54 1.26 6.29
CA ARG A 36 6.32 2.07 6.31
C ARG A 36 5.89 2.43 7.72
N PHE A 37 5.90 1.47 8.64
CA PHE A 37 5.37 1.64 9.99
C PHE A 37 6.41 2.03 11.04
N ALA A 38 7.68 2.09 10.69
CA ALA A 38 8.74 2.51 11.61
C ALA A 38 8.64 3.98 12.07
N GLY A 39 7.88 4.83 11.34
CA GLY A 39 7.74 6.26 11.64
C GLY A 39 9.03 7.08 11.49
N LYS A 40 10.14 6.44 11.15
CA LYS A 40 11.46 7.03 10.87
C LYS A 40 12.16 6.20 9.80
N GLY A 41 13.09 6.81 9.08
CA GLY A 41 13.92 6.06 8.13
C GLY A 41 14.73 4.97 8.83
N LEU A 42 14.82 3.79 8.21
CA LEU A 42 15.57 2.64 8.70
C LEU A 42 16.82 2.39 7.86
N SER A 43 17.93 2.06 8.50
CA SER A 43 19.12 1.58 7.79
C SER A 43 18.98 0.10 7.42
N ARG A 44 19.80 -0.38 6.48
CA ARG A 44 19.88 -1.81 6.16
C ARG A 44 20.23 -2.68 7.35
N THR A 45 21.00 -2.14 8.29
CA THR A 45 21.39 -2.85 9.52
C THR A 45 20.19 -3.01 10.44
N ASP A 46 19.41 -1.93 10.65
CA ASP A 46 18.20 -1.99 11.48
C ASP A 46 17.21 -3.03 10.94
N ILE A 47 17.01 -3.06 9.60
CA ILE A 47 16.15 -4.04 8.94
C ILE A 47 16.68 -5.47 9.15
N ALA A 48 17.99 -5.67 9.04
CA ALA A 48 18.60 -6.99 9.23
C ALA A 48 18.40 -7.51 10.66
N GLU A 49 18.57 -6.65 11.64
CA GLU A 49 18.37 -6.96 13.07
C GLU A 49 16.90 -7.25 13.37
N GLU A 50 15.99 -6.38 12.94
CA GLU A 50 14.55 -6.52 13.20
C GLU A 50 13.93 -7.77 12.55
N MET A 51 14.37 -8.10 11.34
CA MET A 51 13.84 -9.24 10.60
C MET A 51 14.60 -10.56 10.85
N GLY A 52 15.71 -10.53 11.60
CA GLY A 52 16.56 -11.71 11.81
C GLY A 52 17.19 -12.23 10.50
N LEU A 53 17.44 -11.35 9.53
CA LEU A 53 18.02 -11.70 8.24
C LEU A 53 19.52 -11.36 8.16
N THR A 54 20.24 -12.03 7.27
CA THR A 54 21.62 -11.66 6.97
C THR A 54 21.71 -10.32 6.25
N LYS A 55 22.78 -9.54 6.46
CA LYS A 55 23.02 -8.27 5.76
C LYS A 55 23.00 -8.43 4.23
N ALA A 56 23.49 -9.57 3.73
CA ALA A 56 23.49 -9.88 2.30
C ALA A 56 22.04 -10.07 1.76
N ALA A 57 21.20 -10.79 2.50
CA ALA A 57 19.79 -10.98 2.12
C ALA A 57 19.03 -9.66 2.10
N VAL A 58 19.20 -8.82 3.15
CA VAL A 58 18.58 -7.49 3.21
C VAL A 58 19.07 -6.60 2.07
N THR A 59 20.37 -6.60 1.77
CA THR A 59 20.93 -5.81 0.67
C THR A 59 20.28 -6.21 -0.68
N ALA A 60 20.09 -7.50 -0.94
CA ALA A 60 19.44 -7.98 -2.15
C ALA A 60 17.97 -7.53 -2.22
N ILE A 61 17.21 -7.64 -1.12
CA ILE A 61 15.82 -7.20 -1.03
C ILE A 61 15.70 -5.69 -1.26
N VAL A 62 16.51 -4.92 -0.55
CA VAL A 62 16.51 -3.45 -0.64
C VAL A 62 16.86 -2.97 -2.04
N ASN A 63 17.86 -3.56 -2.68
CA ASN A 63 18.21 -3.20 -4.06
C ASN A 63 17.08 -3.49 -5.05
N ASP A 64 16.38 -4.62 -4.89
CA ASP A 64 15.20 -4.94 -5.70
C ASP A 64 14.07 -3.89 -5.48
N LEU A 65 13.84 -3.46 -4.24
CA LEU A 65 12.82 -2.47 -3.89
C LEU A 65 13.17 -1.06 -4.40
N ILE A 66 14.45 -0.67 -4.36
CA ILE A 66 14.94 0.58 -4.94
C ILE A 66 14.80 0.56 -6.47
N THR A 67 15.22 -0.53 -7.11
CA THR A 67 15.12 -0.70 -8.56
C THR A 67 13.67 -0.64 -9.04
N SER A 68 12.73 -1.16 -8.26
CA SER A 68 11.29 -1.05 -8.55
C SER A 68 10.69 0.30 -8.16
N GLY A 69 11.44 1.21 -7.56
CA GLY A 69 10.97 2.54 -7.16
C GLY A 69 10.06 2.56 -5.93
N ILE A 70 9.91 1.44 -5.22
CA ILE A 70 9.04 1.32 -4.04
C ILE A 70 9.62 2.07 -2.85
N ILE A 71 10.93 2.04 -2.67
CA ILE A 71 11.64 2.74 -1.60
C ILE A 71 12.73 3.63 -2.17
N LEU A 72 13.15 4.62 -1.37
CA LEU A 72 14.23 5.56 -1.67
C LEU A 72 15.29 5.50 -0.59
N GLU A 73 16.54 5.81 -0.97
CA GLU A 73 17.60 6.14 -0.03
C GLU A 73 17.58 7.64 0.25
N THR A 74 17.56 7.99 1.52
CA THR A 74 17.62 9.37 1.99
C THR A 74 18.72 9.51 3.05
N GLU A 75 19.17 10.73 3.27
CA GLU A 75 20.08 11.02 4.40
C GLU A 75 19.26 11.27 5.66
N SER A 76 19.65 10.64 6.77
CA SER A 76 18.98 10.87 8.05
C SER A 76 19.10 12.34 8.45
N ARG A 77 17.99 12.95 8.86
CA ARG A 77 17.95 14.34 9.33
C ARG A 77 18.52 14.53 10.74
N THR A 78 18.79 13.44 11.46
CA THR A 78 19.27 13.46 12.83
C THR A 78 20.73 13.03 12.89
N THR A 79 21.64 13.99 12.82
CA THR A 79 23.06 13.75 13.12
C THR A 79 23.54 14.74 14.15
N SER A 80 24.11 14.24 15.22
CA SER A 80 24.81 15.05 16.22
C SER A 80 26.28 15.30 15.85
N SER A 81 26.86 14.51 14.95
CA SER A 81 28.25 14.65 14.47
C SER A 81 28.54 13.64 13.34
N GLY A 82 29.22 14.05 12.28
CA GLY A 82 29.68 13.18 11.20
C GLY A 82 28.76 13.15 9.96
N ARG A 83 29.08 12.23 9.00
CA ARG A 83 28.26 12.05 7.79
C ARG A 83 26.92 11.44 8.16
N PRO A 84 25.79 12.02 7.68
CA PRO A 84 24.47 11.46 7.94
C PRO A 84 24.37 10.00 7.49
N PRO A 85 23.79 9.11 8.30
CA PRO A 85 23.56 7.74 7.89
C PRO A 85 22.51 7.69 6.77
N VAL A 86 22.71 6.80 5.80
CA VAL A 86 21.73 6.52 4.75
C VAL A 86 20.60 5.71 5.34
N VAL A 87 19.39 6.19 5.20
CA VAL A 87 18.16 5.52 5.62
C VAL A 87 17.24 5.26 4.43
N LEU A 88 16.36 4.30 4.61
CA LEU A 88 15.38 3.86 3.61
C LEU A 88 14.02 4.37 4.00
N GLU A 89 13.30 4.91 3.04
CA GLU A 89 11.94 5.43 3.19
C GLU A 89 11.05 4.96 2.05
N ILE A 90 9.75 4.87 2.28
CA ILE A 90 8.79 4.59 1.20
C ILE A 90 8.78 5.76 0.21
N ASN A 91 8.80 5.45 -1.07
CA ASN A 91 8.67 6.47 -2.11
C ASN A 91 7.20 6.93 -2.22
N PRO A 92 6.84 8.13 -1.76
CA PRO A 92 5.44 8.59 -1.82
C PRO A 92 4.93 8.75 -3.25
N ASN A 93 5.84 8.93 -4.21
CA ASN A 93 5.51 9.14 -5.62
C ASN A 93 5.43 7.84 -6.43
N HIS A 94 5.61 6.68 -5.79
CA HIS A 94 5.53 5.39 -6.49
C HIS A 94 4.12 5.11 -7.04
N GLY A 95 3.08 5.61 -6.37
CA GLY A 95 1.69 5.45 -6.78
C GLY A 95 0.73 6.10 -5.79
N LEU A 96 -0.54 5.85 -6.00
CA LEU A 96 -1.61 6.27 -5.10
C LEU A 96 -2.27 5.04 -4.45
N VAL A 97 -2.79 5.26 -3.26
CA VAL A 97 -3.54 4.26 -2.49
C VAL A 97 -4.92 4.82 -2.23
N ALA A 98 -5.96 4.06 -2.53
CA ALA A 98 -7.31 4.40 -2.13
C ALA A 98 -7.75 3.47 -0.98
N ALA A 99 -8.41 4.05 0.01
CA ALA A 99 -9.05 3.35 1.10
C ALA A 99 -10.53 3.63 1.09
N ILE A 100 -11.34 2.60 1.32
CA ILE A 100 -12.80 2.70 1.38
C ILE A 100 -13.23 2.10 2.72
N ASP A 101 -13.89 2.91 3.55
CA ASP A 101 -14.52 2.46 4.78
C ASP A 101 -16.04 2.48 4.63
N MET A 102 -16.64 1.30 4.80
CA MET A 102 -18.08 1.08 4.69
C MET A 102 -18.66 0.80 6.07
N GLY A 103 -19.01 1.87 6.78
CA GLY A 103 -19.70 1.76 8.07
C GLY A 103 -21.22 1.52 7.92
N ALA A 104 -21.89 1.29 9.04
CA ALA A 104 -23.34 1.08 9.04
C ALA A 104 -24.13 2.31 8.54
N MET A 105 -23.64 3.51 8.81
CA MET A 105 -24.31 4.79 8.58
C MET A 105 -23.45 5.79 7.78
N HIS A 106 -22.27 5.41 7.33
CA HIS A 106 -21.38 6.26 6.56
C HIS A 106 -20.63 5.46 5.51
N LEU A 107 -20.16 6.14 4.48
CA LEU A 107 -19.21 5.67 3.51
C LEU A 107 -18.09 6.71 3.44
N SER A 108 -16.85 6.32 3.76
CA SER A 108 -15.68 7.16 3.60
C SER A 108 -14.78 6.60 2.50
N VAL A 109 -14.27 7.49 1.65
CA VAL A 109 -13.30 7.17 0.61
C VAL A 109 -12.13 8.13 0.75
N ALA A 110 -10.95 7.59 0.98
CA ALA A 110 -9.71 8.35 1.09
C ALA A 110 -8.74 7.99 -0.04
N LEU A 111 -8.04 9.00 -0.54
CA LEU A 111 -6.93 8.86 -1.47
C LEU A 111 -5.64 9.24 -0.75
N GLY A 112 -4.66 8.38 -0.75
CA GLY A 112 -3.35 8.58 -0.16
C GLY A 112 -2.22 8.46 -1.18
N ASP A 113 -1.03 8.95 -0.81
CA ASP A 113 0.20 8.62 -1.52
C ASP A 113 0.68 7.20 -1.15
N PHE A 114 1.71 6.72 -1.82
CA PHE A 114 2.20 5.36 -1.59
C PHE A 114 2.82 5.15 -0.20
N SER A 115 3.18 6.22 0.51
CA SER A 115 3.58 6.17 1.93
C SER A 115 2.39 6.09 2.90
N THR A 116 1.15 6.06 2.38
CA THR A 116 -0.13 6.05 3.12
C THR A 116 -0.48 7.38 3.81
N ARG A 117 0.14 8.49 3.41
CA ARG A 117 -0.29 9.81 3.83
C ARG A 117 -1.59 10.17 3.12
N ILE A 118 -2.65 10.47 3.87
CA ILE A 118 -3.93 10.90 3.30
C ILE A 118 -3.74 12.23 2.58
N LEU A 119 -4.14 12.26 1.33
CA LEU A 119 -4.10 13.43 0.44
C LEU A 119 -5.46 14.09 0.32
N GLU A 120 -6.51 13.29 0.23
CA GLU A 120 -7.91 13.71 0.12
C GLU A 120 -8.79 12.65 0.78
N GLU A 121 -9.92 13.09 1.35
CA GLU A 121 -10.92 12.21 1.93
C GLU A 121 -12.30 12.81 1.74
N ILE A 122 -13.29 11.97 1.44
CA ILE A 122 -14.71 12.32 1.38
C ILE A 122 -15.47 11.29 2.21
N GLU A 123 -16.24 11.77 3.17
CA GLU A 123 -17.19 10.98 3.94
C GLU A 123 -18.60 11.46 3.67
N ILE A 124 -19.51 10.53 3.42
CA ILE A 124 -20.93 10.81 3.20
C ILE A 124 -21.79 9.95 4.13
N PRO A 125 -22.98 10.45 4.54
CA PRO A 125 -24.00 9.64 5.17
C PRO A 125 -24.47 8.56 4.18
N PHE A 126 -24.34 7.30 4.54
CA PHE A 126 -24.73 6.17 3.70
C PHE A 126 -25.23 5.00 4.55
N ARG A 127 -26.29 4.33 4.11
CA ARG A 127 -26.82 3.15 4.80
C ARG A 127 -26.41 1.89 4.06
N ILE A 128 -25.62 1.04 4.72
CA ILE A 128 -25.20 -0.25 4.13
C ILE A 128 -26.38 -1.16 3.79
N THR A 129 -27.53 -0.97 4.41
CA THR A 129 -28.79 -1.67 4.11
C THR A 129 -29.34 -1.41 2.72
N ASP A 130 -28.85 -0.37 2.03
CA ASP A 130 -29.24 -0.05 0.64
C ASP A 130 -28.65 -1.04 -0.39
N GLY A 131 -27.85 -1.99 0.09
CA GLY A 131 -27.28 -3.10 -0.67
C GLY A 131 -25.87 -2.84 -1.20
N PRO A 132 -25.11 -3.93 -1.42
CA PRO A 132 -23.68 -3.85 -1.76
C PRO A 132 -23.43 -3.17 -3.12
N GLU A 133 -24.31 -3.35 -4.10
CA GLU A 133 -24.16 -2.73 -5.41
C GLU A 133 -24.24 -1.20 -5.37
N LYS A 134 -25.16 -0.66 -4.55
CA LYS A 134 -25.30 0.79 -4.38
C LYS A 134 -24.08 1.35 -3.65
N CYS A 135 -23.61 0.65 -2.63
CA CYS A 135 -22.43 1.02 -1.87
C CYS A 135 -21.16 1.09 -2.76
N LEU A 136 -20.94 0.05 -3.59
CA LEU A 136 -19.81 0.01 -4.51
C LEU A 136 -19.88 1.07 -5.60
N LYS A 137 -21.07 1.35 -6.13
CA LYS A 137 -21.28 2.42 -7.13
C LYS A 137 -20.97 3.80 -6.56
N GLU A 138 -21.39 4.05 -5.32
CA GLU A 138 -21.14 5.31 -4.63
C GLU A 138 -19.66 5.48 -4.32
N ALA A 139 -19.00 4.42 -3.81
CA ALA A 139 -17.57 4.42 -3.57
C ALA A 139 -16.76 4.66 -4.87
N ASP A 140 -17.13 4.03 -5.99
CA ASP A 140 -16.50 4.26 -7.30
C ASP A 140 -16.72 5.70 -7.76
N HIS A 141 -17.91 6.27 -7.56
CA HIS A 141 -18.20 7.65 -7.92
C HIS A 141 -17.31 8.64 -7.14
N ILE A 142 -17.27 8.51 -5.82
CA ILE A 142 -16.44 9.37 -4.95
C ILE A 142 -14.97 9.25 -5.32
N LEU A 143 -14.48 8.03 -5.52
CA LEU A 143 -13.09 7.80 -5.87
C LEU A 143 -12.71 8.45 -7.22
N ARG A 144 -13.57 8.38 -8.22
CA ARG A 144 -13.38 9.10 -9.50
C ARG A 144 -13.35 10.60 -9.31
N GLU A 145 -14.21 11.14 -8.46
CA GLU A 145 -14.20 12.57 -8.13
C GLU A 145 -12.87 12.99 -7.53
N LEU A 146 -12.35 12.22 -6.56
CA LEU A 146 -11.05 12.48 -5.93
C LEU A 146 -9.89 12.44 -6.94
N LEU A 147 -9.91 11.47 -7.87
CA LEU A 147 -8.89 11.35 -8.92
C LEU A 147 -8.96 12.52 -9.91
N VAL A 148 -10.16 12.90 -10.36
CA VAL A 148 -10.34 14.04 -11.27
C VAL A 148 -9.86 15.35 -10.65
N LYS A 149 -10.11 15.60 -9.37
CA LYS A 149 -9.57 16.76 -8.65
C LYS A 149 -8.05 16.87 -8.74
N ARG A 150 -7.36 15.74 -8.91
CA ARG A 150 -5.90 15.68 -9.05
C ARG A 150 -5.41 15.60 -10.50
N GLY A 151 -6.31 15.80 -11.48
CA GLY A 151 -5.98 15.73 -12.91
C GLY A 151 -5.67 14.31 -13.38
N LEU A 152 -6.10 13.29 -12.64
CA LEU A 152 -5.87 11.89 -12.97
C LEU A 152 -7.12 11.28 -13.60
N THR A 153 -6.92 10.55 -14.70
CA THR A 153 -7.99 9.73 -15.29
C THR A 153 -7.86 8.30 -14.82
N ALA A 154 -8.93 7.77 -14.26
CA ALA A 154 -8.97 6.40 -13.75
C ALA A 154 -8.85 5.38 -14.89
N ASN A 155 -7.64 4.89 -15.14
CA ASN A 155 -7.43 3.70 -15.95
C ASN A 155 -7.01 2.55 -15.02
N TRP A 156 -8.01 1.88 -14.45
CA TRP A 156 -7.83 0.81 -13.47
C TRP A 156 -7.19 -0.42 -14.12
N ARG A 157 -5.88 -0.56 -14.04
CA ARG A 157 -5.19 -1.78 -14.50
C ARG A 157 -4.86 -2.77 -13.38
N SER A 158 -4.91 -2.35 -12.12
CA SER A 158 -4.59 -3.25 -11.00
C SER A 158 -5.34 -2.82 -9.73
N VAL A 159 -6.36 -3.57 -9.36
CA VAL A 159 -7.08 -3.42 -8.09
C VAL A 159 -6.79 -4.65 -7.24
N TRP A 160 -6.15 -4.46 -6.08
CA TRP A 160 -5.98 -5.51 -5.09
C TRP A 160 -6.94 -5.25 -3.94
N LEU A 161 -7.97 -6.09 -3.83
CA LEU A 161 -8.89 -6.09 -2.71
C LEU A 161 -8.31 -6.97 -1.58
N ARG A 162 -7.96 -6.37 -0.45
CA ARG A 162 -7.85 -7.10 0.83
C ARG A 162 -9.07 -6.77 1.67
N SER A 163 -9.86 -7.80 1.95
CA SER A 163 -11.02 -7.72 2.83
C SER A 163 -10.59 -7.89 4.29
N TRP A 164 -10.87 -6.87 5.08
CA TRP A 164 -11.44 -6.93 6.44
C TRP A 164 -11.69 -5.49 6.87
N SER A 165 -12.96 -5.07 6.83
CA SER A 165 -13.47 -3.71 7.17
C SER A 165 -12.82 -2.51 6.45
N SER A 166 -11.74 -2.69 5.71
CA SER A 166 -11.14 -1.68 4.83
C SER A 166 -10.65 -2.31 3.52
N VAL A 167 -10.97 -1.67 2.39
CA VAL A 167 -10.52 -2.07 1.06
C VAL A 167 -9.39 -1.13 0.66
N THR A 168 -8.19 -1.64 0.48
CA THR A 168 -7.06 -0.87 -0.01
C THR A 168 -6.82 -1.22 -1.48
N ILE A 169 -6.83 -0.21 -2.34
CA ILE A 169 -6.63 -0.35 -3.78
C ILE A 169 -5.25 0.23 -4.12
N TYR A 170 -4.39 -0.56 -4.75
CA TYR A 170 -3.10 -0.13 -5.28
C TYR A 170 -3.21 0.06 -6.79
N THR A 171 -2.79 1.20 -7.32
CA THR A 171 -2.69 1.47 -8.76
C THR A 171 -1.24 1.34 -9.22
#